data_835d901aed43c52ba0b4717ffa2c6665
#
_entry.id   835d901aed43c52ba0b4717ffa2c6665
#
_cell.length_a   1.000
_cell.length_b   1.000
_cell.length_c   1.000
_cell.angle_alpha   90.00
_cell.angle_beta   90.00
_cell.angle_gamma   90.00
#
_symmetry.space_group_name_H-M   'P 1'
#
loop_
_entity.id
_entity.type
_entity.pdbx_description
1 polymer ?
#
loop_
_entity_poly.entity_id
_entity_poly.type
_entity_poly.pdbx_seq_one_letter_code
_entity_poly.pdbx_strand_id
1 'polypeptide(L)'
;MNHVLDRPIWSALQTAHADFAEGGQHARRYPPSIVPFAASADDTPESLGALEKLPSGEERMFLVEAGQIAIPPSLVVLMEARVTQMVAERPHEKISDSRIQPLTEADAADMLDLATLTKPGPFTLRAQSLGCFWGIRQEGRLVAMAGQRMRQIGFIELSGLCTHPDFQGRGLGSLLFRFVAGEIASGGDTAYLHAYAANTSAISLYAAHGFVVRSEMNMCVVKRPT
;
A
#
# COMPACT_ATOMS: atom_id res chain seq x y z
N MET A 1 7.12 13.49 -19.14
CA MET A 1 7.31 12.07 -18.75
C MET A 1 6.44 11.82 -17.54
N ASN A 2 5.68 10.75 -17.54
CA ASN A 2 4.88 10.40 -16.37
C ASN A 2 5.82 9.86 -15.27
N HIS A 3 5.58 10.27 -14.04
CA HIS A 3 6.36 9.79 -12.89
C HIS A 3 5.97 8.34 -12.55
N VAL A 4 6.93 7.51 -12.11
CA VAL A 4 6.67 6.08 -11.78
C VAL A 4 5.57 5.88 -10.72
N LEU A 5 5.36 6.88 -9.88
CA LEU A 5 4.32 6.87 -8.86
C LEU A 5 2.97 7.44 -9.34
N ASP A 6 2.82 7.84 -10.61
CA ASP A 6 1.52 8.27 -11.15
C ASP A 6 0.58 7.08 -11.38
N ARG A 7 1.15 5.92 -11.71
CA ARG A 7 0.46 4.62 -11.82
C ARG A 7 1.21 3.58 -10.97
N PRO A 8 1.17 3.69 -9.64
CA PRO A 8 2.09 2.96 -8.75
C PRO A 8 1.91 1.44 -8.82
N ILE A 9 0.68 0.95 -9.00
CA ILE A 9 0.40 -0.49 -9.12
C ILE A 9 1.01 -1.03 -10.43
N TRP A 10 0.74 -0.37 -11.55
CA TRP A 10 1.30 -0.76 -12.84
C TRP A 10 2.82 -0.76 -12.81
N SER A 11 3.41 0.33 -12.32
CA SER A 11 4.86 0.49 -12.24
C SER A 11 5.51 -0.59 -11.39
N ALA A 12 4.94 -0.94 -10.24
CA ALA A 12 5.43 -2.03 -9.40
C ALA A 12 5.37 -3.39 -10.12
N LEU A 13 4.23 -3.71 -10.74
CA LEU A 13 4.00 -4.98 -11.44
C LEU A 13 4.79 -5.10 -12.76
N GLN A 14 5.30 -4.00 -13.30
CA GLN A 14 6.22 -4.02 -14.44
C GLN A 14 7.70 -4.18 -14.04
N THR A 15 8.03 -3.84 -12.82
CA THR A 15 9.43 -3.73 -12.37
C THR A 15 9.73 -4.65 -11.19
N ALA A 16 9.83 -4.11 -9.99
CA ALA A 16 10.29 -4.83 -8.81
C ALA A 16 9.35 -5.96 -8.33
N HIS A 17 8.07 -5.90 -8.71
CA HIS A 17 7.07 -6.92 -8.39
C HIS A 17 6.58 -7.70 -9.63
N ALA A 18 7.38 -7.77 -10.69
CA ALA A 18 7.01 -8.50 -11.90
C ALA A 18 6.71 -9.99 -11.64
N ASP A 19 7.40 -10.60 -10.69
CA ASP A 19 7.20 -12.00 -10.31
C ASP A 19 5.86 -12.27 -9.60
N PHE A 20 5.22 -11.23 -9.05
CA PHE A 20 3.87 -11.32 -8.48
C PHE A 20 2.76 -11.05 -9.52
N ALA A 21 3.12 -10.63 -10.72
CA ALA A 21 2.13 -10.15 -11.68
C ALA A 21 1.34 -11.31 -12.31
N GLU A 22 0.03 -11.29 -12.12
CA GLU A 22 -0.93 -12.03 -12.93
C GLU A 22 -1.46 -11.12 -14.04
N GLY A 23 -1.74 -11.70 -15.24
CA GLY A 23 -2.22 -10.96 -16.41
C GLY A 23 -1.16 -10.87 -17.50
N GLY A 24 -1.19 -9.81 -18.31
CA GLY A 24 -0.38 -9.67 -19.52
C GLY A 24 0.22 -8.28 -19.72
N GLN A 25 0.54 -7.98 -20.98
CA GLN A 25 1.16 -6.69 -21.33
C GLN A 25 0.21 -5.49 -21.22
N HIS A 26 -1.11 -5.71 -21.22
CA HIS A 26 -2.12 -4.65 -21.25
C HIS A 26 -2.78 -4.39 -19.90
N ALA A 27 -2.86 -5.40 -19.02
CA ALA A 27 -3.34 -5.26 -17.65
C ALA A 27 -2.71 -6.31 -16.75
N ARG A 28 -2.49 -5.94 -15.49
CA ARG A 28 -1.87 -6.78 -14.46
C ARG A 28 -2.56 -6.60 -13.12
N ARG A 29 -2.51 -7.65 -12.30
CA ARG A 29 -2.93 -7.61 -10.90
C ARG A 29 -1.94 -8.35 -10.03
N TYR A 30 -1.99 -8.11 -8.74
CA TYR A 30 -1.44 -9.04 -7.75
C TYR A 30 -2.39 -10.21 -7.53
N PRO A 31 -1.90 -11.37 -7.08
CA PRO A 31 -2.75 -12.42 -6.54
C PRO A 31 -3.67 -11.86 -5.45
N PRO A 32 -5.01 -12.06 -5.52
CA PRO A 32 -5.94 -11.50 -4.53
C PRO A 32 -5.65 -11.91 -3.08
N SER A 33 -4.98 -13.07 -2.91
CA SER A 33 -4.53 -13.55 -1.59
C SER A 33 -3.41 -12.71 -0.98
N ILE A 34 -2.71 -11.88 -1.78
CA ILE A 34 -1.63 -11.00 -1.33
C ILE A 34 -2.17 -9.57 -1.16
N VAL A 35 -2.72 -8.98 -2.21
CA VAL A 35 -3.37 -7.67 -2.17
C VAL A 35 -4.28 -7.52 -3.39
N PRO A 36 -5.49 -6.96 -3.25
CA PRO A 36 -6.45 -6.86 -4.35
C PRO A 36 -6.17 -5.67 -5.28
N PHE A 37 -4.92 -5.46 -5.69
CA PHE A 37 -4.53 -4.36 -6.56
C PHE A 37 -4.41 -4.79 -8.00
N ALA A 38 -4.93 -3.96 -8.92
CA ALA A 38 -4.82 -4.14 -10.36
C ALA A 38 -4.58 -2.81 -11.08
N ALA A 39 -4.06 -2.87 -12.29
CA ALA A 39 -3.88 -1.72 -13.16
C ALA A 39 -3.88 -2.14 -14.64
N SER A 40 -4.36 -1.25 -15.50
CA SER A 40 -4.14 -1.30 -16.95
C SER A 40 -2.79 -0.66 -17.32
N ALA A 41 -2.25 -0.99 -18.48
CA ALA A 41 -1.03 -0.36 -19.00
C ALA A 41 -1.29 1.12 -19.35
N ASP A 42 -2.42 1.37 -19.96
CA ASP A 42 -2.91 2.67 -20.41
C ASP A 42 -4.44 2.63 -20.53
N ASP A 43 -5.03 3.67 -21.12
CA ASP A 43 -6.48 3.80 -21.29
C ASP A 43 -6.96 3.36 -22.69
N THR A 44 -6.14 2.61 -23.45
CA THR A 44 -6.55 2.08 -24.75
C THR A 44 -7.63 1.03 -24.59
N PRO A 45 -8.48 0.82 -25.63
CA PRO A 45 -9.51 -0.24 -25.60
C PRO A 45 -8.93 -1.64 -25.32
N GLU A 46 -7.73 -1.91 -25.79
CA GLU A 46 -7.01 -3.18 -25.57
C GLU A 46 -6.65 -3.35 -24.08
N SER A 47 -6.15 -2.31 -23.45
CA SER A 47 -5.76 -2.32 -22.04
C SER A 47 -6.97 -2.39 -21.12
N LEU A 48 -8.03 -1.65 -21.42
CA LEU A 48 -9.29 -1.74 -20.69
C LEU A 48 -9.98 -3.08 -20.88
N GLY A 49 -9.96 -3.65 -22.10
CA GLY A 49 -10.47 -4.98 -22.38
C GLY A 49 -9.66 -6.12 -21.72
N ALA A 50 -8.38 -5.86 -21.39
CA ALA A 50 -7.58 -6.78 -20.59
C ALA A 50 -7.90 -6.63 -19.09
N LEU A 51 -8.06 -5.39 -18.60
CA LEU A 51 -8.39 -5.11 -17.21
C LEU A 51 -9.72 -5.76 -16.77
N GLU A 52 -10.75 -5.70 -17.61
CA GLU A 52 -12.07 -6.29 -17.31
C GLU A 52 -12.04 -7.82 -17.16
N LYS A 53 -11.02 -8.48 -17.73
CA LYS A 53 -10.86 -9.94 -17.68
C LYS A 53 -10.13 -10.42 -16.43
N LEU A 54 -9.48 -9.54 -15.69
CA LEU A 54 -8.68 -9.92 -14.53
C LEU A 54 -9.49 -10.46 -13.35
N PRO A 55 -10.64 -9.85 -12.94
CA PRO A 55 -11.35 -10.35 -11.75
C PRO A 55 -12.16 -11.60 -12.10
N SER A 56 -12.20 -12.55 -11.18
CA SER A 56 -13.02 -13.76 -11.23
C SER A 56 -14.14 -13.70 -10.19
N GLY A 57 -15.36 -14.11 -10.56
CA GLY A 57 -16.49 -14.13 -9.63
C GLY A 57 -16.71 -12.78 -8.91
N GLU A 58 -16.79 -12.82 -7.59
CA GLU A 58 -17.03 -11.64 -6.73
C GLU A 58 -15.73 -10.90 -6.31
N GLU A 59 -14.59 -11.21 -6.94
CA GLU A 59 -13.33 -10.55 -6.61
C GLU A 59 -13.41 -9.05 -6.83
N ARG A 60 -12.86 -8.31 -5.87
CA ARG A 60 -12.75 -6.85 -5.93
C ARG A 60 -11.32 -6.47 -6.31
N MET A 61 -11.20 -5.45 -7.15
CA MET A 61 -9.89 -4.87 -7.50
C MET A 61 -9.85 -3.40 -7.08
N PHE A 62 -8.73 -3.00 -6.54
CA PHE A 62 -8.41 -1.61 -6.23
C PHE A 62 -7.51 -1.06 -7.32
N LEU A 63 -7.90 0.05 -7.90
CA LEU A 63 -7.16 0.82 -8.89
C LEU A 63 -6.74 2.15 -8.26
N VAL A 64 -5.48 2.57 -8.46
CA VAL A 64 -4.95 3.83 -7.89
C VAL A 64 -4.09 4.52 -8.93
N GLU A 65 -4.47 5.75 -9.32
CA GLU A 65 -3.77 6.55 -10.33
C GLU A 65 -3.82 8.05 -10.02
N ALA A 66 -2.82 8.80 -10.46
CA ALA A 66 -2.81 10.27 -10.33
C ALA A 66 -3.84 10.93 -11.27
N GLY A 67 -4.03 10.37 -12.47
CA GLY A 67 -5.05 10.79 -13.43
C GLY A 67 -6.43 10.23 -13.12
N GLN A 68 -7.39 10.58 -13.96
CA GLN A 68 -8.70 9.94 -13.95
C GLN A 68 -8.54 8.46 -14.30
N ILE A 69 -9.17 7.58 -13.55
CA ILE A 69 -9.15 6.14 -13.81
C ILE A 69 -10.21 5.81 -14.86
N ALA A 70 -9.80 5.29 -16.01
CA ALA A 70 -10.72 4.78 -17.01
C ALA A 70 -11.26 3.41 -16.59
N ILE A 71 -12.57 3.30 -16.41
CA ILE A 71 -13.23 2.06 -15.98
C ILE A 71 -13.95 1.45 -17.18
N PRO A 72 -13.65 0.18 -17.54
CA PRO A 72 -14.39 -0.54 -18.58
C PRO A 72 -15.89 -0.64 -18.22
N PRO A 73 -16.81 -0.49 -19.19
CA PRO A 73 -18.26 -0.54 -18.92
C PRO A 73 -18.75 -1.87 -18.32
N SER A 74 -18.00 -2.94 -18.50
CA SER A 74 -18.27 -4.27 -17.93
C SER A 74 -17.92 -4.41 -16.44
N LEU A 75 -17.27 -3.40 -15.83
CA LEU A 75 -16.97 -3.40 -14.41
C LEU A 75 -17.89 -2.42 -13.67
N VAL A 76 -18.32 -2.83 -12.47
CA VAL A 76 -19.12 -2.00 -11.57
C VAL A 76 -18.21 -1.35 -10.55
N VAL A 77 -18.32 -0.02 -10.41
CA VAL A 77 -17.65 0.74 -9.37
C VAL A 77 -18.42 0.56 -8.06
N LEU A 78 -17.74 0.03 -7.06
CA LEU A 78 -18.28 -0.17 -5.70
C LEU A 78 -17.95 1.01 -4.78
N MET A 79 -16.81 1.66 -4.99
CA MET A 79 -16.34 2.78 -4.19
C MET A 79 -15.38 3.63 -5.00
N GLU A 80 -15.49 4.94 -4.82
CA GLU A 80 -14.50 5.92 -5.26
C GLU A 80 -14.00 6.68 -4.04
N ALA A 81 -12.70 6.99 -4.04
CA ALA A 81 -12.10 7.81 -3.00
C ALA A 81 -10.92 8.62 -3.54
N ARG A 82 -10.56 9.67 -2.80
CA ARG A 82 -9.31 10.39 -2.98
C ARG A 82 -8.31 9.90 -1.95
N VAL A 83 -7.08 9.67 -2.41
CA VAL A 83 -5.96 9.37 -1.54
C VAL A 83 -4.83 10.37 -1.81
N THR A 84 -4.21 10.83 -0.74
CA THR A 84 -3.04 11.69 -0.80
C THR A 84 -1.79 10.80 -0.87
N GLN A 85 -1.01 10.97 -1.93
CA GLN A 85 0.30 10.34 -2.06
C GLN A 85 1.36 11.29 -1.50
N MET A 86 2.12 10.79 -0.53
CA MET A 86 3.21 11.54 0.09
C MET A 86 4.54 10.83 -0.14
N VAL A 87 5.62 11.60 -0.19
CA VAL A 87 6.98 11.10 -0.41
C VAL A 87 7.91 11.72 0.62
N ALA A 88 8.91 10.97 1.06
CA ALA A 88 9.95 11.48 1.94
C ALA A 88 10.77 12.55 1.22
N GLU A 89 10.84 13.77 1.76
CA GLU A 89 11.59 14.88 1.19
C GLU A 89 13.10 14.66 1.28
N ARG A 90 13.53 13.93 2.31
CA ARG A 90 14.93 13.56 2.56
C ARG A 90 15.00 12.12 3.07
N PRO A 91 16.14 11.46 2.88
CA PRO A 91 16.38 10.14 3.49
C PRO A 91 16.23 10.21 5.01
N HIS A 92 15.53 9.25 5.57
CA HIS A 92 15.39 9.10 7.02
C HIS A 92 16.60 8.37 7.59
N GLU A 93 17.04 8.79 8.76
CA GLU A 93 18.08 8.05 9.50
C GLU A 93 17.53 6.70 9.98
N LYS A 94 18.38 5.68 9.85
CA LYS A 94 18.08 4.37 10.43
C LYS A 94 18.15 4.47 11.95
N ILE A 95 17.09 4.06 12.60
CA ILE A 95 16.99 4.04 14.07
C ILE A 95 16.91 2.60 14.57
N SER A 96 17.28 2.37 15.82
CA SER A 96 17.15 1.10 16.51
C SER A 96 16.33 1.28 17.77
N ASP A 97 15.40 0.35 18.03
CA ASP A 97 14.62 0.31 19.26
C ASP A 97 14.31 -1.16 19.57
N SER A 98 14.65 -1.61 20.76
CA SER A 98 14.52 -3.01 21.18
C SER A 98 13.09 -3.53 21.25
N ARG A 99 12.10 -2.65 21.22
CA ARG A 99 10.67 -3.00 21.19
C ARG A 99 10.22 -3.44 19.81
N ILE A 100 10.93 -3.02 18.74
CA ILE A 100 10.57 -3.30 17.36
C ILE A 100 11.14 -4.66 16.98
N GLN A 101 10.27 -5.55 16.52
CA GLN A 101 10.63 -6.89 16.09
C GLN A 101 10.20 -7.10 14.63
N PRO A 102 10.97 -7.83 13.81
CA PRO A 102 10.52 -8.23 12.50
C PRO A 102 9.31 -9.16 12.63
N LEU A 103 8.34 -8.97 11.75
CA LEU A 103 7.17 -9.84 11.62
C LEU A 103 7.36 -10.75 10.41
N THR A 104 6.97 -12.01 10.59
CA THR A 104 7.15 -13.07 9.60
C THR A 104 5.81 -13.69 9.21
N GLU A 105 5.83 -14.72 8.39
CA GLU A 105 4.62 -15.49 8.05
C GLU A 105 3.96 -16.13 9.30
N ALA A 106 4.73 -16.45 10.32
CA ALA A 106 4.19 -16.95 11.59
C ALA A 106 3.32 -15.93 12.33
N ASP A 107 3.52 -14.63 12.06
CA ASP A 107 2.76 -13.52 12.65
C ASP A 107 1.56 -13.09 11.79
N ALA A 108 1.32 -13.74 10.65
CA ALA A 108 0.34 -13.29 9.65
C ALA A 108 -1.09 -13.17 10.22
N ALA A 109 -1.49 -14.07 11.11
CA ALA A 109 -2.80 -14.02 11.76
C ALA A 109 -2.93 -12.78 12.67
N ASP A 110 -1.95 -12.53 13.54
CA ASP A 110 -1.94 -11.36 14.42
C ASP A 110 -1.93 -10.05 13.64
N MET A 111 -1.20 -10.02 12.51
CA MET A 111 -1.15 -8.87 11.61
C MET A 111 -2.52 -8.61 10.97
N LEU A 112 -3.19 -9.67 10.49
CA LEU A 112 -4.52 -9.56 9.89
C LEU A 112 -5.57 -9.12 10.93
N ASP A 113 -5.51 -9.65 12.15
CA ASP A 113 -6.42 -9.27 13.24
C ASP A 113 -6.26 -7.78 13.58
N LEU A 114 -5.02 -7.30 13.73
CA LEU A 114 -4.74 -5.90 14.00
C LEU A 114 -5.18 -5.01 12.83
N ALA A 115 -4.93 -5.43 11.58
CA ALA A 115 -5.37 -4.70 10.40
C ALA A 115 -6.91 -4.67 10.25
N THR A 116 -7.60 -5.76 10.58
CA THR A 116 -9.06 -5.83 10.56
C THR A 116 -9.68 -4.88 11.59
N LEU A 117 -9.08 -4.79 12.77
CA LEU A 117 -9.51 -3.88 13.83
C LEU A 117 -9.28 -2.41 13.47
N THR A 118 -8.12 -2.09 12.89
CA THR A 118 -7.66 -0.69 12.70
C THR A 118 -7.88 -0.15 11.29
N LYS A 119 -8.10 -1.01 10.31
CA LYS A 119 -8.40 -0.70 8.89
C LYS A 119 -7.39 0.27 8.24
N PRO A 120 -6.08 -0.04 8.25
CA PRO A 120 -5.05 0.81 7.66
C PRO A 120 -5.06 0.83 6.12
N GLY A 121 -5.96 0.11 5.49
CA GLY A 121 -6.11 -0.10 4.06
C GLY A 121 -6.26 -1.58 3.73
N PRO A 122 -6.25 -1.98 2.45
CA PRO A 122 -6.34 -3.38 2.06
C PRO A 122 -5.20 -4.20 2.68
N PHE A 123 -5.56 -5.22 3.43
CA PHE A 123 -4.64 -6.15 4.09
C PHE A 123 -5.19 -7.57 4.01
N THR A 124 -4.33 -8.53 3.72
CA THR A 124 -4.69 -9.95 3.62
C THR A 124 -3.72 -10.79 4.45
N LEU A 125 -4.02 -12.07 4.60
CA LEU A 125 -3.16 -13.00 5.34
C LEU A 125 -1.73 -13.12 4.74
N ARG A 126 -1.55 -12.78 3.44
CA ARG A 126 -0.26 -12.86 2.75
C ARG A 126 0.32 -11.49 2.39
N ALA A 127 -0.19 -10.41 2.98
CA ALA A 127 0.27 -9.04 2.68
C ALA A 127 1.79 -8.87 2.90
N GLN A 128 2.37 -9.56 3.88
CA GLN A 128 3.81 -9.55 4.18
C GLN A 128 4.68 -10.17 3.07
N SER A 129 4.09 -10.86 2.08
CA SER A 129 4.84 -11.37 0.92
C SER A 129 5.41 -10.26 0.04
N LEU A 130 4.87 -9.03 0.12
CA LEU A 130 5.31 -7.90 -0.72
C LEU A 130 6.52 -7.15 -0.15
N GLY A 131 6.82 -7.30 1.14
CA GLY A 131 7.93 -6.60 1.77
C GLY A 131 8.02 -6.88 3.26
N CYS A 132 9.05 -6.34 3.89
CA CYS A 132 9.29 -6.53 5.32
C CYS A 132 8.25 -5.81 6.16
N PHE A 133 7.81 -6.44 7.24
CA PHE A 133 6.96 -5.85 8.26
C PHE A 133 7.64 -5.91 9.62
N TRP A 134 7.34 -4.92 10.46
CA TRP A 134 7.83 -4.84 11.84
C TRP A 134 6.67 -4.50 12.77
N GLY A 135 6.76 -4.98 13.98
CA GLY A 135 5.73 -4.76 15.00
C GLY A 135 6.28 -4.56 16.39
N ILE A 136 5.41 -4.10 17.26
CA ILE A 136 5.64 -3.98 18.70
C ILE A 136 4.62 -4.86 19.40
N ARG A 137 5.11 -5.73 20.30
CA ARG A 137 4.27 -6.55 21.15
C ARG A 137 4.28 -6.05 22.60
N GLN A 138 3.14 -6.12 23.25
CA GLN A 138 3.00 -5.95 24.70
C GLN A 138 2.21 -7.12 25.25
N GLU A 139 2.75 -7.76 26.29
CA GLU A 139 2.14 -8.94 26.92
C GLU A 139 1.79 -10.05 25.89
N GLY A 140 2.68 -10.26 24.92
CA GLY A 140 2.51 -11.24 23.84
C GLY A 140 1.61 -10.79 22.68
N ARG A 141 0.81 -9.74 22.82
CA ARG A 141 -0.11 -9.21 21.81
C ARG A 141 0.58 -8.25 20.86
N LEU A 142 0.35 -8.38 19.56
CA LEU A 142 0.77 -7.39 18.57
C LEU A 142 -0.08 -6.11 18.71
N VAL A 143 0.53 -5.00 19.15
CA VAL A 143 -0.18 -3.75 19.46
C VAL A 143 0.07 -2.64 18.45
N ALA A 144 1.12 -2.73 17.66
CA ALA A 144 1.38 -1.81 16.56
C ALA A 144 2.21 -2.52 15.49
N MET A 145 2.00 -2.16 14.23
CA MET A 145 2.81 -2.64 13.12
C MET A 145 2.96 -1.58 12.04
N ALA A 146 3.97 -1.74 11.21
CA ALA A 146 4.17 -1.04 9.94
C ALA A 146 5.07 -1.89 9.04
N GLY A 147 5.03 -1.66 7.74
CA GLY A 147 5.87 -2.40 6.82
C GLY A 147 5.97 -1.77 5.45
N GLN A 148 6.44 -2.56 4.52
CA GLN A 148 6.62 -2.22 3.12
C GLN A 148 5.59 -2.96 2.27
N ARG A 149 5.11 -2.32 1.19
CA ARG A 149 4.13 -2.94 0.29
C ARG A 149 4.59 -2.88 -1.16
N MET A 150 4.15 -1.90 -1.93
CA MET A 150 4.56 -1.78 -3.34
C MET A 150 6.00 -1.29 -3.45
N ARG A 151 6.75 -1.86 -4.40
CA ARG A 151 8.10 -1.45 -4.72
C ARG A 151 8.21 -1.12 -6.21
N GLN A 152 8.76 0.04 -6.52
CA GLN A 152 9.13 0.49 -7.84
C GLN A 152 10.64 0.80 -7.85
N ILE A 153 11.22 1.02 -9.03
CA ILE A 153 12.62 1.44 -9.13
C ILE A 153 12.80 2.77 -8.37
N GLY A 154 13.62 2.77 -7.33
CA GLY A 154 13.95 3.92 -6.50
C GLY A 154 12.90 4.28 -5.43
N PHE A 155 11.79 3.53 -5.31
CA PHE A 155 10.72 3.84 -4.36
C PHE A 155 10.16 2.58 -3.69
N ILE A 156 9.91 2.68 -2.36
CA ILE A 156 9.20 1.65 -1.60
C ILE A 156 8.06 2.29 -0.81
N GLU A 157 6.89 1.69 -0.87
CA GLU A 157 5.73 2.13 -0.13
C GLU A 157 5.78 1.71 1.33
N LEU A 158 5.79 2.70 2.24
CA LEU A 158 5.51 2.48 3.65
C LEU A 158 4.01 2.28 3.83
N SER A 159 3.60 1.16 4.38
CA SER A 159 2.20 0.74 4.46
C SER A 159 1.89 -0.02 5.73
N GLY A 160 0.61 -0.31 5.95
CA GLY A 160 0.14 -1.11 7.08
C GLY A 160 0.40 -0.47 8.45
N LEU A 161 0.73 0.82 8.50
CA LEU A 161 0.96 1.52 9.76
C LEU A 161 -0.33 1.60 10.55
N CYS A 162 -0.36 0.91 11.67
CA CYS A 162 -1.49 0.94 12.57
C CYS A 162 -1.09 0.64 14.03
N THR A 163 -1.92 1.13 14.94
CA THR A 163 -1.76 0.93 16.39
C THR A 163 -3.11 0.57 16.98
N HIS A 164 -3.14 -0.49 17.79
CA HIS A 164 -4.33 -0.93 18.50
C HIS A 164 -4.94 0.23 19.30
N PRO A 165 -6.28 0.43 19.33
CA PRO A 165 -6.93 1.55 19.99
C PRO A 165 -6.48 1.79 21.43
N ASP A 166 -6.36 0.73 22.25
CA ASP A 166 -5.96 0.83 23.66
C ASP A 166 -4.50 1.29 23.86
N PHE A 167 -3.70 1.32 22.78
CA PHE A 167 -2.28 1.65 22.80
C PHE A 167 -1.95 2.92 22.02
N GLN A 168 -2.95 3.61 21.50
CA GLN A 168 -2.78 4.91 20.84
C GLN A 168 -2.32 5.99 21.83
N GLY A 169 -1.77 7.10 21.30
CA GLY A 169 -1.24 8.20 22.12
C GLY A 169 0.08 7.92 22.82
N ARG A 170 0.67 6.74 22.64
CA ARG A 170 1.96 6.33 23.26
C ARG A 170 3.17 6.46 22.33
N GLY A 171 3.02 7.10 21.18
CA GLY A 171 4.09 7.30 20.20
C GLY A 171 4.49 6.08 19.38
N LEU A 172 3.81 4.92 19.52
CA LEU A 172 4.19 3.67 18.83
C LEU A 172 4.11 3.78 17.31
N GLY A 173 3.06 4.42 16.80
CA GLY A 173 2.90 4.64 15.36
C GLY A 173 4.01 5.53 14.80
N SER A 174 4.35 6.63 15.47
CA SER A 174 5.44 7.53 15.08
C SER A 174 6.81 6.82 15.10
N LEU A 175 7.03 5.97 16.10
CA LEU A 175 8.26 5.18 16.22
C LEU A 175 8.41 4.21 15.06
N LEU A 176 7.37 3.40 14.77
CA LEU A 176 7.37 2.45 13.66
C LEU A 176 7.46 3.14 12.30
N PHE A 177 6.78 4.27 12.13
CA PHE A 177 6.90 5.08 10.92
C PHE A 177 8.33 5.47 10.63
N ARG A 178 9.02 6.08 11.61
CA ARG A 178 10.42 6.49 11.48
C ARG A 178 11.34 5.31 11.24
N PHE A 179 11.10 4.19 11.92
CA PHE A 179 11.89 2.97 11.75
C PHE A 179 11.78 2.46 10.32
N VAL A 180 10.57 2.26 9.79
CA VAL A 180 10.38 1.72 8.43
C VAL A 180 10.88 2.70 7.36
N ALA A 181 10.68 4.01 7.54
CA ALA A 181 11.24 5.02 6.63
C ALA A 181 12.77 4.98 6.61
N GLY A 182 13.42 4.78 7.76
CA GLY A 182 14.87 4.60 7.87
C GLY A 182 15.36 3.30 7.24
N GLU A 183 14.63 2.18 7.41
CA GLU A 183 14.97 0.91 6.74
C GLU A 183 14.89 1.05 5.21
N ILE A 184 13.86 1.73 4.68
CA ILE A 184 13.73 2.00 3.24
C ILE A 184 14.91 2.85 2.74
N ALA A 185 15.20 3.95 3.42
CA ALA A 185 16.29 4.86 3.04
C ALA A 185 17.66 4.18 3.11
N SER A 186 17.89 3.31 4.09
CA SER A 186 19.15 2.55 4.21
C SER A 186 19.36 1.57 3.07
N GLY A 187 18.31 1.14 2.39
CA GLY A 187 18.34 0.35 1.16
C GLY A 187 18.61 1.15 -0.11
N GLY A 188 18.70 2.49 -0.02
CA GLY A 188 18.89 3.39 -1.16
C GLY A 188 17.61 3.80 -1.88
N ASP A 189 16.43 3.40 -1.38
CA ASP A 189 15.13 3.75 -1.95
C ASP A 189 14.50 4.95 -1.22
N THR A 190 13.60 5.66 -1.89
CA THR A 190 12.81 6.74 -1.31
C THR A 190 11.49 6.17 -0.78
N ALA A 191 11.19 6.46 0.48
CA ALA A 191 9.91 6.06 1.07
C ALA A 191 8.77 6.92 0.53
N TYR A 192 7.66 6.29 0.16
CA TYR A 192 6.41 6.97 -0.17
C TYR A 192 5.23 6.26 0.50
N LEU A 193 4.06 6.85 0.51
CA LEU A 193 2.86 6.27 1.09
C LEU A 193 1.58 6.83 0.45
N HIS A 194 0.47 6.16 0.73
CA HIS A 194 -0.87 6.67 0.46
C HIS A 194 -1.68 6.76 1.74
N ALA A 195 -2.44 7.82 1.88
CA ALA A 195 -3.44 7.99 2.94
C ALA A 195 -4.76 8.44 2.32
N TYR A 196 -5.90 7.99 2.85
CA TYR A 196 -7.17 8.60 2.47
C TYR A 196 -7.12 10.11 2.71
N ALA A 197 -7.53 10.91 1.74
CA ALA A 197 -7.47 12.37 1.83
C ALA A 197 -8.26 12.92 3.04
N ALA A 198 -9.30 12.22 3.48
CA ALA A 198 -10.06 12.54 4.68
C ALA A 198 -9.33 12.21 5.99
N ASN A 199 -8.24 11.43 5.96
CA ASN A 199 -7.48 11.08 7.17
C ASN A 199 -6.42 12.16 7.46
N THR A 200 -6.88 13.34 7.83
CA THR A 200 -6.02 14.50 8.12
C THR A 200 -5.04 14.25 9.26
N SER A 201 -5.42 13.43 10.25
CA SER A 201 -4.54 13.06 11.36
C SER A 201 -3.32 12.27 10.89
N ALA A 202 -3.51 11.28 10.01
CA ALA A 202 -2.39 10.53 9.43
C ALA A 202 -1.52 11.43 8.54
N ILE A 203 -2.14 12.26 7.68
CA ILE A 203 -1.40 13.20 6.81
C ILE A 203 -0.54 14.16 7.66
N SER A 204 -1.10 14.71 8.74
CA SER A 204 -0.36 15.58 9.66
C SER A 204 0.80 14.86 10.35
N LEU A 205 0.61 13.59 10.74
CA LEU A 205 1.67 12.76 11.30
C LEU A 205 2.82 12.60 10.29
N TYR A 206 2.51 12.26 9.04
CA TYR A 206 3.51 12.04 7.99
C TYR A 206 4.24 13.33 7.64
N ALA A 207 3.52 14.45 7.55
CA ALA A 207 4.13 15.77 7.32
C ALA A 207 5.07 16.17 8.45
N ALA A 208 4.70 15.93 9.71
CA ALA A 208 5.56 16.18 10.88
C ALA A 208 6.86 15.34 10.87
N HIS A 209 6.86 14.24 10.12
CA HIS A 209 8.03 13.38 9.90
C HIS A 209 8.74 13.62 8.56
N GLY A 210 8.53 14.78 7.90
CA GLY A 210 9.27 15.16 6.70
C GLY A 210 8.80 14.50 5.40
N PHE A 211 7.54 14.02 5.38
CA PHE A 211 6.89 13.65 4.12
C PHE A 211 6.12 14.84 3.56
N VAL A 212 6.22 15.02 2.27
CA VAL A 212 5.51 16.07 1.53
C VAL A 212 4.47 15.47 0.60
N VAL A 213 3.39 16.20 0.37
CA VAL A 213 2.38 15.80 -0.60
C VAL A 213 2.99 15.86 -2.00
N ARG A 214 3.01 14.72 -2.69
CA ARG A 214 3.44 14.62 -4.08
C ARG A 214 2.27 14.80 -5.04
N SER A 215 1.18 14.11 -4.78
CA SER A 215 -0.01 14.13 -5.65
C SER A 215 -1.27 13.75 -4.88
N GLU A 216 -2.39 14.27 -5.32
CA GLU A 216 -3.69 13.67 -5.04
C GLU A 216 -3.95 12.58 -6.06
N MET A 217 -4.38 11.41 -5.59
CA MET A 217 -4.62 10.24 -6.40
C MET A 217 -6.10 9.90 -6.40
N ASN A 218 -6.59 9.36 -7.50
CA ASN A 218 -7.88 8.72 -7.58
C ASN A 218 -7.75 7.25 -7.16
N MET A 219 -8.72 6.75 -6.44
CA MET A 219 -8.83 5.33 -6.09
C MET A 219 -10.25 4.85 -6.42
N CYS A 220 -10.35 3.72 -7.12
CA CYS A 220 -11.60 3.04 -7.39
C CYS A 220 -11.54 1.60 -6.92
N VAL A 221 -12.63 1.11 -6.33
CA VAL A 221 -12.84 -0.32 -6.10
C VAL A 221 -13.87 -0.82 -7.09
N VAL A 222 -13.49 -1.81 -7.87
CA VAL A 222 -14.33 -2.36 -8.93
C VAL A 222 -14.51 -3.86 -8.79
N LYS A 223 -15.59 -4.40 -9.36
CA LYS A 223 -15.82 -5.84 -9.54
C LYS A 223 -16.56 -6.11 -10.84
N ARG A 224 -16.65 -7.39 -11.23
CA ARG A 224 -17.62 -7.79 -12.25
C ARG A 224 -19.05 -7.67 -11.72
N PRO A 225 -20.02 -7.33 -12.57
CA PRO A 225 -21.44 -7.50 -12.23
C PRO A 225 -21.73 -8.99 -12.00
N THR A 226 -22.63 -9.27 -11.07
CA THR A 226 -23.14 -10.62 -10.77
C THR A 226 -24.12 -11.04 -11.83
#